data_dc76331fe55a74db9e9df38e0bb1b557
#
_entry.id   dc76331fe55a74db9e9df38e0bb1b557
#
_cell.length_a   1.000
_cell.length_b   1.000
_cell.length_c   1.000
_cell.angle_alpha   90.00
_cell.angle_beta   90.00
_cell.angle_gamma   90.00
#
_symmetry.space_group_name_H-M   'P 1'
#
loop_
_entity.id
_entity.type
_entity.pdbx_description
1 polymer ?
#
loop_
_entity_poly.entity_id
_entity_poly.type
_entity_poly.pdbx_seq_one_letter_code
_entity_poly.pdbx_strand_id
1 'polypeptide(L)'
;VWLSTAYRREVCYIAVHQFHLMDHTELFRLAEEIFLAAGGRPHWGKMHTRTAADLSHMIEHFGDFVSVRDRLDPDRVFGNTYTERVLP
;
A
#
# COMPACT_ATOMS: atom_id res chain seq x y z
N VAL A 1 -14.63 -0.67 -4.24
CA VAL A 1 -14.03 -0.08 -3.02
C VAL A 1 -12.83 0.76 -3.44
N TRP A 2 -12.74 2.01 -2.97
CA TRP A 2 -11.73 3.00 -3.41
C TRP A 2 -10.27 2.54 -3.19
N LEU A 3 -9.99 1.88 -2.07
CA LEU A 3 -8.65 1.39 -1.78
C LEU A 3 -8.34 0.00 -2.39
N SER A 4 -9.22 -0.56 -3.20
CA SER A 4 -8.93 -1.83 -3.87
C SER A 4 -7.76 -1.68 -4.85
N THR A 5 -6.82 -2.60 -4.79
CA THR A 5 -5.72 -2.68 -5.77
C THR A 5 -6.23 -2.96 -7.18
N ALA A 6 -7.44 -3.54 -7.32
CA ALA A 6 -8.13 -3.83 -8.58
C ALA A 6 -9.20 -2.76 -8.95
N TYR A 7 -9.23 -1.60 -8.29
CA TYR A 7 -10.23 -0.58 -8.59
C TYR A 7 -10.13 -0.10 -10.04
N ARG A 8 -11.21 -0.32 -10.82
CA ARG A 8 -11.35 0.04 -12.25
C ARG A 8 -10.21 -0.46 -13.15
N ARG A 9 -9.61 -1.61 -12.83
CA ARG A 9 -8.57 -2.21 -13.68
C ARG A 9 -8.54 -3.73 -13.53
N GLU A 10 -8.16 -4.40 -14.60
CA GLU A 10 -7.80 -5.80 -14.55
C GLU A 10 -6.41 -5.93 -13.95
N VAL A 11 -6.23 -6.86 -13.02
CA VAL A 11 -4.97 -7.07 -12.31
C VAL A 11 -4.68 -8.55 -12.13
N CYS A 12 -3.40 -8.89 -12.01
CA CYS A 12 -2.95 -10.13 -11.39
C CYS A 12 -2.22 -9.80 -10.09
N TYR A 13 -2.20 -10.76 -9.16
CA TYR A 13 -1.45 -10.63 -7.92
C TYR A 13 -0.21 -11.51 -8.01
N ILE A 14 0.95 -10.89 -7.80
CA ILE A 14 2.24 -11.58 -7.78
C ILE A 14 2.77 -11.51 -6.35
N ALA A 15 3.03 -12.66 -5.76
CA ALA A 15 3.64 -12.76 -4.43
C ALA A 15 5.09 -13.21 -4.56
N VAL A 16 5.99 -12.46 -3.91
CA VAL A 16 7.40 -12.83 -3.78
C VAL A 16 7.62 -13.35 -2.37
N HIS A 17 8.17 -14.54 -2.26
CA HIS A 17 8.42 -15.21 -0.98
C HIS A 17 9.92 -15.37 -0.74
N GLN A 18 10.31 -15.25 0.53
CA GLN A 18 11.64 -15.60 0.98
C GLN A 18 11.55 -16.52 2.20
N PHE A 19 12.47 -17.46 2.31
CA PHE A 19 12.54 -18.34 3.48
C PHE A 19 12.78 -17.50 4.75
N HIS A 20 12.00 -17.74 5.80
CA HIS A 20 11.92 -16.85 6.97
C HIS A 20 13.25 -16.64 7.72
N LEU A 21 14.24 -17.56 7.57
CA LEU A 21 15.57 -17.41 8.15
C LEU A 21 16.57 -16.69 7.23
N MET A 22 16.18 -16.31 6.02
CA MET A 22 17.02 -15.57 5.08
C MET A 22 16.66 -14.10 5.08
N ASP A 23 17.65 -13.24 4.88
CA ASP A 23 17.41 -11.81 4.69
C ASP A 23 16.60 -11.58 3.39
N HIS A 24 15.49 -10.91 3.51
CA HIS A 24 14.57 -10.61 2.41
C HIS A 24 14.75 -9.20 1.85
N THR A 25 15.56 -8.36 2.49
CA THR A 25 15.62 -6.92 2.24
C THR A 25 15.89 -6.60 0.77
N GLU A 26 16.95 -7.17 0.22
CA GLU A 26 17.36 -6.88 -1.16
C GLU A 26 16.38 -7.48 -2.19
N LEU A 27 15.93 -8.72 -1.96
CA LEU A 27 14.96 -9.37 -2.84
C LEU A 27 13.65 -8.57 -2.91
N PHE A 28 13.12 -8.14 -1.77
CA PHE A 28 11.86 -7.41 -1.72
C PHE A 28 12.00 -5.99 -2.26
N ARG A 29 13.14 -5.34 -2.06
CA ARG A 29 13.45 -4.03 -2.65
C ARG A 29 13.44 -4.11 -4.18
N LEU A 30 14.15 -5.07 -4.76
CA LEU A 30 14.21 -5.26 -6.22
C LEU A 30 12.84 -5.62 -6.81
N ALA A 31 12.09 -6.52 -6.16
CA ALA A 31 10.75 -6.89 -6.60
C ALA A 31 9.81 -5.68 -6.57
N GLU A 32 9.85 -4.88 -5.52
CA GLU A 32 9.02 -3.68 -5.40
C GLU A 32 9.36 -2.66 -6.51
N GLU A 33 10.63 -2.43 -6.80
CA GLU A 33 11.06 -1.54 -7.89
C GLU A 33 10.53 -1.99 -9.25
N ILE A 34 10.64 -3.28 -9.55
CA ILE A 34 10.14 -3.84 -10.82
C ILE A 34 8.61 -3.70 -10.91
N PHE A 35 7.90 -4.02 -9.85
CA PHE A 35 6.43 -3.91 -9.83
C PHE A 35 5.97 -2.46 -9.96
N LEU A 36 6.63 -1.52 -9.29
CA LEU A 36 6.31 -0.10 -9.40
C LEU A 36 6.56 0.44 -10.80
N ALA A 37 7.68 0.05 -11.44
CA ALA A 37 7.97 0.43 -12.82
C ALA A 37 6.90 -0.08 -13.81
N ALA A 38 6.26 -1.20 -13.51
CA ALA A 38 5.13 -1.76 -14.26
C ALA A 38 3.75 -1.19 -13.84
N GLY A 39 3.70 -0.15 -13.00
CA GLY A 39 2.44 0.44 -12.50
C GLY A 39 1.74 -0.44 -11.44
N GLY A 40 2.47 -1.33 -10.79
CA GLY A 40 1.97 -2.18 -9.72
C GLY A 40 1.59 -1.37 -8.48
N ARG A 41 0.66 -1.92 -7.70
CA ARG A 41 0.23 -1.37 -6.40
C ARG A 41 0.53 -2.38 -5.30
N PRO A 42 1.00 -1.96 -4.12
CA PRO A 42 1.24 -2.89 -3.02
C PRO A 42 -0.07 -3.46 -2.48
N HIS A 43 -0.01 -4.69 -2.00
CA HIS A 43 -1.11 -5.26 -1.22
C HIS A 43 -1.06 -4.73 0.21
N TRP A 44 -2.17 -4.18 0.71
CA TRP A 44 -2.27 -3.52 2.02
C TRP A 44 -1.80 -4.38 3.21
N GLY A 45 -2.04 -5.68 3.16
CA GLY A 45 -1.64 -6.61 4.22
C GLY A 45 -0.30 -7.30 3.98
N LYS A 46 0.56 -6.77 3.13
CA LYS A 46 1.88 -7.33 2.83
C LYS A 46 2.99 -6.30 3.04
N MET A 47 4.24 -6.77 3.04
CA MET A 47 5.39 -5.88 3.19
C MET A 47 5.56 -5.01 1.94
N HIS A 48 5.73 -3.73 2.15
CA HIS A 48 6.09 -2.74 1.13
C HIS A 48 6.68 -1.49 1.80
N THR A 49 7.35 -0.64 1.02
CA THR A 49 7.98 0.58 1.54
C THR A 49 7.17 1.85 1.30
N ARG A 50 6.02 1.76 0.60
CA ARG A 50 5.24 2.94 0.19
C ARG A 50 4.68 3.70 1.37
N THR A 51 4.66 5.02 1.21
CA THR A 51 4.13 6.01 2.15
C THR A 51 2.79 6.57 1.67
N ALA A 52 2.13 7.37 2.50
CA ALA A 52 0.92 8.09 2.12
C ALA A 52 1.14 8.98 0.88
N ALA A 53 2.30 9.63 0.78
CA ALA A 53 2.65 10.47 -0.36
C ALA A 53 2.71 9.64 -1.66
N ASP A 54 3.38 8.47 -1.62
CA ASP A 54 3.42 7.57 -2.78
C ASP A 54 2.03 7.09 -3.18
N LEU A 55 1.26 6.61 -2.20
CA LEU A 55 -0.05 6.00 -2.42
C LEU A 55 -1.10 7.01 -2.91
N SER A 56 -0.98 8.27 -2.52
CA SER A 56 -1.86 9.33 -3.01
C SER A 56 -1.79 9.54 -4.54
N HIS A 57 -0.64 9.26 -5.14
CA HIS A 57 -0.45 9.30 -6.59
C HIS A 57 -0.85 8.01 -7.30
N MET A 58 -0.95 6.89 -6.55
CA MET A 58 -1.22 5.57 -7.13
C MET A 58 -2.70 5.17 -7.06
N ILE A 59 -3.47 5.77 -6.17
CA ILE A 59 -4.85 5.39 -5.86
C ILE A 59 -5.78 6.57 -6.14
N GLU A 60 -6.68 6.39 -7.11
CA GLU A 60 -7.55 7.43 -7.67
C GLU A 60 -8.38 8.18 -6.61
N HIS A 61 -8.95 7.46 -5.64
CA HIS A 61 -9.80 8.04 -4.59
C HIS A 61 -9.14 8.05 -3.20
N PHE A 62 -7.82 8.19 -3.17
CA PHE A 62 -7.09 8.21 -1.90
C PHE A 62 -7.53 9.37 -1.00
N GLY A 63 -7.62 10.58 -1.55
CA GLY A 63 -8.05 11.76 -0.81
C GLY A 63 -9.49 11.67 -0.32
N ASP A 64 -10.39 11.11 -1.13
CA ASP A 64 -11.79 10.89 -0.74
C ASP A 64 -11.87 9.93 0.45
N PHE A 65 -11.08 8.84 0.41
CA PHE A 65 -11.01 7.89 1.52
C PHE A 65 -10.49 8.56 2.80
N VAL A 66 -9.40 9.34 2.70
CA VAL A 66 -8.84 10.08 3.85
C VAL A 66 -9.87 11.00 4.46
N SER A 67 -10.60 11.76 3.64
CA SER A 67 -11.65 12.67 4.11
C SER A 67 -12.78 11.95 4.86
N VAL A 68 -13.18 10.77 4.38
CA VAL A 68 -14.19 9.94 5.08
C VAL A 68 -13.63 9.41 6.39
N ARG A 69 -12.39 8.90 6.39
CA ARG A 69 -11.74 8.41 7.61
C ARG A 69 -11.66 9.50 8.67
N ASP A 70 -11.18 10.70 8.33
CA ASP A 70 -10.99 11.81 9.25
C ASP A 70 -12.30 12.26 9.89
N ARG A 71 -13.40 12.16 9.15
CA ARG A 71 -14.74 12.44 9.69
C ARG A 71 -15.23 11.35 10.64
N LEU A 72 -14.89 10.07 10.39
CA LEU A 72 -15.36 8.93 11.16
C LEU A 72 -14.46 8.59 12.36
N ASP A 73 -13.17 8.88 12.27
CA ASP A 73 -12.16 8.65 13.31
C ASP A 73 -11.25 9.88 13.46
N PRO A 74 -11.82 11.01 13.93
CA PRO A 74 -11.07 12.27 14.08
C PRO A 74 -9.93 12.15 15.08
N ASP A 75 -10.09 11.31 16.10
CA ASP A 75 -9.10 11.10 17.16
C ASP A 75 -8.09 9.99 16.84
N ARG A 76 -8.16 9.40 15.64
CA ARG A 76 -7.25 8.32 15.17
C ARG A 76 -7.20 7.10 16.10
N VAL A 77 -8.34 6.73 16.70
CA VAL A 77 -8.47 5.59 17.65
C VAL A 77 -8.02 4.27 17.00
N PHE A 78 -8.26 4.11 15.70
CA PHE A 78 -7.84 2.93 14.92
C PHE A 78 -6.45 3.08 14.27
N GLY A 79 -5.67 4.08 14.70
CA GLY A 79 -4.30 4.32 14.23
C GLY A 79 -3.30 3.31 14.77
N ASN A 80 -2.25 3.09 13.99
CA ASN A 80 -1.04 2.35 14.38
C ASN A 80 0.12 2.78 13.46
N THR A 81 1.35 2.36 13.77
CA THR A 81 2.55 2.72 13.02
C THR A 81 2.43 2.46 11.50
N TYR A 82 1.76 1.38 11.10
CA TYR A 82 1.55 1.11 9.68
C TYR A 82 0.57 2.11 9.06
N THR A 83 -0.58 2.33 9.68
CA THR A 83 -1.59 3.27 9.16
C THR A 83 -1.06 4.71 9.14
N GLU A 84 -0.24 5.11 10.12
CA GLU A 84 0.41 6.43 10.14
C GLU A 84 1.38 6.63 8.96
N ARG A 85 2.04 5.57 8.51
CA ARG A 85 2.91 5.62 7.34
C ARG A 85 2.14 5.69 6.02
N VAL A 86 1.03 4.98 5.90
CA VAL A 86 0.32 4.80 4.63
C VAL A 86 -0.92 5.69 4.46
N LEU A 87 -1.39 6.31 5.52
CA LEU A 87 -2.52 7.25 5.55
C LEU A 87 -2.09 8.52 6.30
N PRO A 88 -2.26 9.73 5.73
CA PRO A 88 -1.87 10.98 6.36
C PRO A 88 -2.71 11.31 7.61
#